data_f1ae07a5a7f76b33563b93d5425c8672
#
_entry.id   f1ae07a5a7f76b33563b93d5425c8672
#
_cell.length_a   1.000
_cell.length_b   1.000
_cell.length_c   1.000
_cell.angle_alpha   90.00
_cell.angle_beta   90.00
_cell.angle_gamma   90.00
#
_symmetry.space_group_name_H-M   'P 1'
#
loop_
_entity.id
_entity.type
_entity.pdbx_description
1 polymer ?
#
loop_
_entity_poly.entity_id
_entity_poly.type
_entity_poly.pdbx_seq_one_letter_code
_entity_poly.pdbx_strand_id
1 'polypeptide(L)'
;MTAAKFSAAELQPPRPDRYECDVLVVGGGPAGAAAAYWLASSGIDVLVVEKKHYPREKPCGDGLTPRSVHQLEQMGLGAELASHHRYRGLRTNAYGRTIAMDWPEHPVLPAHGYVITRADLDGLVAARAEKAGAVLWQGAEAVAPLSAMGLPIGSDPIPVRRGSPLRRAGGAIVSDKARATSTEVRARYVIVADGSLSRFGRALGTGRNRDWPQGMALRGYYRSPRSSEEYIDSFLDIRDAAGRVVPGYGWIFPLGDGRVNVGVGLLSTMGQGKHVNTTKLMDDFVAQVPASWCLDPRSSCGAPVGGRLPMGLGVGPRVGPDCVVVGDASGVINPFNGEGIAYAYETGRLAAGAVSDALEAGDAGPLAAYEQSLQDVYGLYYRVGRAFIGVLSRPGVMRTCVNTGMYSRPIMEWLLRIMANLLQPHELGPAEAVYKAVVALARQIPEHWAPGASATSSAAAAAASIVRSMSSGECASDTKAISYGLGASATPRASMALKNGA
;
A
#
# COMPACT_ATOMS: atom_id res chain seq x y z
N MET A 1 -30.05 32.53 3.40
CA MET A 1 -30.47 31.35 4.20
C MET A 1 -29.34 30.34 4.20
N THR A 2 -28.59 30.28 5.28
CA THR A 2 -27.46 29.34 5.47
C THR A 2 -28.05 27.96 5.75
N ALA A 3 -27.89 27.03 4.80
CA ALA A 3 -28.21 25.63 5.04
C ALA A 3 -27.33 25.12 6.17
N ALA A 4 -27.92 24.75 7.29
CA ALA A 4 -27.26 24.08 8.39
C ALA A 4 -26.64 22.78 7.84
N LYS A 5 -25.29 22.68 7.82
CA LYS A 5 -24.58 21.45 7.55
C LYS A 5 -24.79 20.55 8.78
N PHE A 6 -25.79 19.69 8.74
CA PHE A 6 -25.86 18.57 9.69
C PHE A 6 -24.59 17.73 9.54
N SER A 7 -23.89 17.51 10.65
CA SER A 7 -22.72 16.63 10.63
C SER A 7 -23.17 15.20 10.36
N ALA A 8 -22.46 14.44 9.55
CA ALA A 8 -22.78 13.03 9.29
C ALA A 8 -22.84 12.17 10.58
N ALA A 9 -22.26 12.67 11.66
CA ALA A 9 -22.31 12.05 13.02
C ALA A 9 -23.72 12.09 13.64
N GLU A 10 -24.58 13.06 13.24
CA GLU A 10 -25.93 13.21 13.79
C GLU A 10 -26.96 12.27 13.14
N LEU A 11 -26.60 11.64 12.02
CA LEU A 11 -27.50 10.80 11.21
C LEU A 11 -27.38 9.28 11.51
N GLN A 12 -26.34 8.82 12.19
CA GLN A 12 -26.25 7.39 12.56
C GLN A 12 -27.01 7.14 13.87
N PRO A 13 -27.79 6.03 13.99
CA PRO A 13 -28.48 5.69 15.23
C PRO A 13 -27.48 5.46 16.37
N PRO A 14 -27.91 5.59 17.64
CA PRO A 14 -27.07 5.27 18.79
C PRO A 14 -26.64 3.80 18.70
N ARG A 15 -25.37 3.56 19.02
CA ARG A 15 -24.80 2.22 19.01
C ARG A 15 -25.21 1.46 20.26
N PRO A 16 -25.46 0.14 20.16
CA PRO A 16 -25.81 -0.69 21.32
C PRO A 16 -24.58 -0.87 22.23
N ASP A 17 -24.81 -1.25 23.49
CA ASP A 17 -23.74 -1.59 24.43
C ASP A 17 -22.95 -2.84 23.99
N ARG A 18 -23.63 -3.76 23.29
CA ARG A 18 -23.06 -4.98 22.70
C ARG A 18 -23.50 -5.15 21.26
N TYR A 19 -22.57 -5.64 20.42
CA TYR A 19 -22.82 -5.97 19.02
C TYR A 19 -22.08 -7.24 18.65
N GLU A 20 -22.70 -8.09 17.84
CA GLU A 20 -22.12 -9.34 17.36
C GLU A 20 -22.13 -9.34 15.84
N CYS A 21 -21.09 -9.90 15.22
CA CYS A 21 -20.96 -10.10 13.78
C CYS A 21 -20.04 -11.30 13.48
N ASP A 22 -20.06 -11.79 12.25
CA ASP A 22 -19.10 -12.82 11.84
C ASP A 22 -17.69 -12.25 11.76
N VAL A 23 -17.51 -11.06 11.14
CA VAL A 23 -16.21 -10.44 10.94
C VAL A 23 -16.20 -8.98 11.37
N LEU A 24 -15.28 -8.65 12.26
CA LEU A 24 -14.95 -7.27 12.60
C LEU A 24 -13.74 -6.80 11.78
N VAL A 25 -13.91 -5.71 11.01
CA VAL A 25 -12.83 -5.03 10.31
C VAL A 25 -12.44 -3.75 11.06
N VAL A 26 -11.22 -3.70 11.55
CA VAL A 26 -10.68 -2.56 12.30
C VAL A 26 -9.94 -1.60 11.37
N GLY A 27 -10.62 -0.52 10.98
CA GLY A 27 -10.14 0.51 10.05
C GLY A 27 -10.77 0.43 8.67
N GLY A 28 -11.41 1.52 8.24
CA GLY A 28 -12.11 1.69 6.96
C GLY A 28 -11.22 2.31 5.85
N GLY A 29 -9.88 2.09 5.90
CA GLY A 29 -8.99 2.47 4.80
C GLY A 29 -9.09 1.50 3.61
N PRO A 30 -8.26 1.68 2.57
CA PRO A 30 -8.30 0.84 1.36
C PRO A 30 -8.36 -0.66 1.65
N ALA A 31 -7.49 -1.16 2.55
CA ALA A 31 -7.44 -2.59 2.87
C ALA A 31 -8.70 -3.08 3.59
N GLY A 32 -9.17 -2.33 4.59
CA GLY A 32 -10.36 -2.72 5.36
C GLY A 32 -11.65 -2.60 4.54
N ALA A 33 -11.80 -1.52 3.78
CA ALA A 33 -12.98 -1.34 2.92
C ALA A 33 -13.03 -2.39 1.79
N ALA A 34 -11.89 -2.77 1.20
CA ALA A 34 -11.83 -3.85 0.23
C ALA A 34 -12.16 -5.22 0.87
N ALA A 35 -11.59 -5.52 2.04
CA ALA A 35 -11.92 -6.76 2.76
C ALA A 35 -13.42 -6.84 3.07
N ALA A 36 -14.00 -5.75 3.57
CA ALA A 36 -15.41 -5.66 3.88
C ALA A 36 -16.29 -5.84 2.63
N TYR A 37 -15.89 -5.22 1.50
CA TYR A 37 -16.60 -5.40 0.23
C TYR A 37 -16.66 -6.87 -0.20
N TRP A 38 -15.52 -7.57 -0.20
CA TRP A 38 -15.43 -8.95 -0.65
C TRP A 38 -16.19 -9.91 0.28
N LEU A 39 -16.09 -9.72 1.60
CA LEU A 39 -16.83 -10.52 2.59
C LEU A 39 -18.34 -10.30 2.48
N ALA A 40 -18.79 -9.04 2.47
CA ALA A 40 -20.20 -8.71 2.37
C ALA A 40 -20.81 -9.17 1.03
N SER A 41 -20.05 -9.09 -0.08
CA SER A 41 -20.46 -9.61 -1.39
C SER A 41 -20.64 -11.14 -1.38
N SER A 42 -20.04 -11.85 -0.42
CA SER A 42 -20.22 -13.28 -0.18
C SER A 42 -21.32 -13.58 0.86
N GLY A 43 -22.07 -12.56 1.31
CA GLY A 43 -23.19 -12.72 2.27
C GLY A 43 -22.75 -12.86 3.73
N ILE A 44 -21.50 -12.55 4.07
CA ILE A 44 -20.98 -12.62 5.44
C ILE A 44 -21.36 -11.34 6.18
N ASP A 45 -21.75 -11.48 7.46
CA ASP A 45 -22.06 -10.36 8.35
C ASP A 45 -20.77 -9.65 8.78
N VAL A 46 -20.55 -8.42 8.28
CA VAL A 46 -19.33 -7.64 8.46
C VAL A 46 -19.61 -6.31 9.09
N LEU A 47 -18.91 -6.01 10.19
CA LEU A 47 -18.84 -4.68 10.77
C LEU A 47 -17.48 -4.05 10.48
N VAL A 48 -17.47 -2.87 9.88
CA VAL A 48 -16.29 -2.01 9.74
C VAL A 48 -16.35 -0.89 10.77
N VAL A 49 -15.29 -0.71 11.55
CA VAL A 49 -15.15 0.42 12.48
C VAL A 49 -14.05 1.37 11.98
N GLU A 50 -14.39 2.63 11.72
CA GLU A 50 -13.46 3.67 11.29
C GLU A 50 -13.51 4.86 12.26
N LYS A 51 -12.35 5.23 12.81
CA LYS A 51 -12.24 6.28 13.84
C LYS A 51 -12.52 7.69 13.34
N LYS A 52 -12.46 7.91 12.02
CA LYS A 52 -12.77 9.20 11.40
C LYS A 52 -14.11 9.15 10.67
N HIS A 53 -14.60 10.31 10.28
CA HIS A 53 -15.70 10.44 9.34
C HIS A 53 -15.16 10.69 7.94
N TYR A 54 -15.81 10.14 6.91
CA TYR A 54 -15.54 10.50 5.53
C TYR A 54 -16.25 11.83 5.16
N PRO A 55 -15.63 12.64 4.30
CA PRO A 55 -14.30 12.51 3.70
C PRO A 55 -13.19 12.72 4.73
N ARG A 56 -12.09 11.95 4.62
CA ARG A 56 -10.99 12.01 5.58
C ARG A 56 -9.62 12.09 4.91
N GLU A 57 -8.74 12.89 5.49
CA GLU A 57 -7.37 13.04 5.03
C GLU A 57 -6.45 11.90 5.49
N LYS A 58 -5.60 11.43 4.57
CA LYS A 58 -4.45 10.57 4.85
C LYS A 58 -3.25 10.98 3.97
N PRO A 59 -2.01 11.02 4.51
CA PRO A 59 -0.82 11.26 3.69
C PRO A 59 -0.71 10.25 2.54
N CYS A 60 -0.70 10.74 1.29
CA CYS A 60 -0.64 9.94 0.07
C CYS A 60 -0.25 10.82 -1.12
N GLY A 61 0.38 10.25 -2.14
CA GLY A 61 0.51 10.91 -3.45
C GLY A 61 -0.77 10.95 -4.28
N ASP A 62 -1.82 10.22 -3.84
CA ASP A 62 -3.14 10.16 -4.49
C ASP A 62 -3.14 9.50 -5.89
N GLY A 63 -1.98 9.03 -6.36
CA GLY A 63 -1.84 8.32 -7.63
C GLY A 63 -2.28 6.86 -7.52
N LEU A 64 -3.19 6.46 -8.40
CA LEU A 64 -3.63 5.08 -8.61
C LEU A 64 -2.89 4.50 -9.80
N THR A 65 -2.04 3.51 -9.56
CA THR A 65 -1.35 2.75 -10.63
C THR A 65 -2.32 1.80 -11.36
N PRO A 66 -1.93 1.21 -12.49
CA PRO A 66 -2.70 0.18 -13.17
C PRO A 66 -3.23 -0.93 -12.23
N ARG A 67 -2.42 -1.37 -11.26
CA ARG A 67 -2.84 -2.37 -10.27
C ARG A 67 -3.96 -1.87 -9.37
N SER A 68 -3.87 -0.64 -8.89
CA SER A 68 -4.92 -0.03 -8.04
C SER A 68 -6.22 0.13 -8.82
N VAL A 69 -6.13 0.59 -10.08
CA VAL A 69 -7.29 0.75 -10.96
C VAL A 69 -7.98 -0.58 -11.18
N HIS A 70 -7.22 -1.63 -11.52
CA HIS A 70 -7.77 -2.98 -11.71
C HIS A 70 -8.54 -3.48 -10.47
N GLN A 71 -8.01 -3.29 -9.25
CA GLN A 71 -8.70 -3.71 -8.04
C GLN A 71 -10.02 -2.94 -7.83
N LEU A 72 -10.04 -1.65 -8.15
CA LEU A 72 -11.25 -0.84 -8.06
C LEU A 72 -12.29 -1.22 -9.12
N GLU A 73 -11.87 -1.52 -10.34
CA GLU A 73 -12.72 -2.06 -11.41
C GLU A 73 -13.35 -3.41 -11.02
N GLN A 74 -12.56 -4.29 -10.40
CA GLN A 74 -13.06 -5.57 -9.85
C GLN A 74 -14.12 -5.37 -8.74
N MET A 75 -14.05 -4.26 -8.01
CA MET A 75 -15.09 -3.87 -7.04
C MET A 75 -16.26 -3.12 -7.69
N GLY A 76 -16.27 -2.94 -9.03
CA GLY A 76 -17.32 -2.28 -9.79
C GLY A 76 -17.29 -0.75 -9.69
N LEU A 77 -16.13 -0.14 -9.47
CA LEU A 77 -15.93 1.30 -9.32
C LEU A 77 -15.33 1.97 -10.58
N GLY A 78 -15.32 1.29 -11.71
CA GLY A 78 -14.72 1.81 -12.95
C GLY A 78 -15.40 3.09 -13.48
N ALA A 79 -16.72 3.19 -13.36
CA ALA A 79 -17.48 4.35 -13.80
C ALA A 79 -17.18 5.61 -12.95
N GLU A 80 -17.05 5.40 -11.62
CA GLU A 80 -16.71 6.47 -10.69
C GLU A 80 -15.29 6.99 -10.91
N LEU A 81 -14.35 6.09 -11.22
CA LEU A 81 -12.97 6.48 -11.55
C LEU A 81 -12.89 7.37 -12.78
N ALA A 82 -13.73 7.15 -13.78
CA ALA A 82 -13.73 7.91 -15.03
C ALA A 82 -14.02 9.40 -14.86
N SER A 83 -14.59 9.81 -13.72
CA SER A 83 -14.85 11.23 -13.39
C SER A 83 -13.61 11.96 -12.83
N HIS A 84 -12.51 11.24 -12.55
CA HIS A 84 -11.29 11.80 -11.98
C HIS A 84 -10.17 11.96 -13.01
N HIS A 85 -9.10 12.62 -12.62
CA HIS A 85 -7.98 12.89 -13.54
C HIS A 85 -7.27 11.59 -13.94
N ARG A 86 -7.40 11.24 -15.21
CA ARG A 86 -6.72 10.09 -15.83
C ARG A 86 -5.33 10.49 -16.29
N TYR A 87 -4.33 9.68 -16.00
CA TYR A 87 -2.99 9.84 -16.52
C TYR A 87 -2.49 8.59 -17.23
N ARG A 88 -1.62 8.79 -18.23
CA ARG A 88 -1.18 7.74 -19.14
C ARG A 88 0.15 7.09 -18.78
N GLY A 89 0.94 7.73 -17.91
CA GLY A 89 2.25 7.20 -17.60
C GLY A 89 3.06 8.02 -16.59
N LEU A 90 4.34 7.72 -16.50
CA LEU A 90 5.29 8.33 -15.58
C LEU A 90 6.32 9.17 -16.34
N ARG A 91 6.53 10.40 -15.89
CA ARG A 91 7.65 11.25 -16.31
C ARG A 91 8.72 11.24 -15.22
N THR A 92 9.88 10.71 -15.54
CA THR A 92 11.02 10.64 -14.61
C THR A 92 12.00 11.76 -14.92
N ASN A 93 12.33 12.54 -13.87
CA ASN A 93 13.27 13.64 -13.92
C ASN A 93 14.48 13.32 -13.02
N ALA A 94 15.67 13.41 -13.55
CA ALA A 94 16.90 13.21 -12.77
C ALA A 94 18.13 13.82 -13.47
N TYR A 95 18.98 14.49 -12.72
CA TYR A 95 20.25 15.05 -13.17
C TYR A 95 20.15 15.88 -14.47
N GLY A 96 19.10 16.71 -14.57
CA GLY A 96 18.82 17.56 -15.72
C GLY A 96 18.25 16.84 -16.95
N ARG A 97 17.83 15.58 -16.81
CA ARG A 97 17.19 14.77 -17.87
C ARG A 97 15.77 14.48 -17.50
N THR A 98 14.95 14.32 -18.54
CA THR A 98 13.54 13.94 -18.42
C THR A 98 13.23 12.85 -19.44
N ILE A 99 12.54 11.81 -19.00
CA ILE A 99 11.98 10.78 -19.86
C ILE A 99 10.53 10.53 -19.47
N ALA A 100 9.63 10.59 -20.45
CA ALA A 100 8.21 10.24 -20.27
C ALA A 100 7.96 8.85 -20.88
N MET A 101 7.26 8.02 -20.12
CA MET A 101 6.90 6.66 -20.54
C MET A 101 5.43 6.42 -20.21
N ASP A 102 4.70 5.89 -21.20
CA ASP A 102 3.35 5.41 -20.99
C ASP A 102 3.38 4.13 -20.14
N TRP A 103 2.29 3.86 -19.44
CA TRP A 103 2.11 2.55 -18.83
C TRP A 103 2.15 1.47 -19.91
N PRO A 104 2.95 0.43 -19.73
CA PRO A 104 3.03 -0.64 -20.72
C PRO A 104 1.71 -1.39 -20.81
N GLU A 105 1.38 -1.89 -21.98
CA GLU A 105 0.26 -2.80 -22.15
C GLU A 105 0.45 -4.07 -21.31
N HIS A 106 -0.65 -4.55 -20.74
CA HIS A 106 -0.70 -5.73 -19.90
C HIS A 106 -2.04 -6.46 -20.15
N PRO A 107 -2.06 -7.81 -20.24
CA PRO A 107 -3.28 -8.54 -20.58
C PRO A 107 -4.42 -8.42 -19.57
N VAL A 108 -4.11 -8.05 -18.33
CA VAL A 108 -5.09 -7.97 -17.22
C VAL A 108 -5.23 -6.56 -16.66
N LEU A 109 -4.13 -5.80 -16.62
CA LEU A 109 -4.10 -4.49 -15.97
C LEU A 109 -4.29 -3.38 -17.03
N PRO A 110 -5.06 -2.32 -16.74
CA PRO A 110 -5.23 -1.21 -17.68
C PRO A 110 -3.91 -0.44 -17.89
N ALA A 111 -3.70 0.09 -19.08
CA ALA A 111 -2.51 0.89 -19.42
C ALA A 111 -2.68 2.37 -19.02
N HIS A 112 -3.27 2.65 -17.88
CA HIS A 112 -3.46 4.00 -17.34
C HIS A 112 -3.64 3.99 -15.82
N GLY A 113 -3.56 5.15 -15.23
CA GLY A 113 -3.85 5.40 -13.84
C GLY A 113 -4.82 6.57 -13.64
N TYR A 114 -5.19 6.83 -12.40
CA TYR A 114 -5.97 8.00 -11.99
C TYR A 114 -5.30 8.71 -10.82
N VAL A 115 -5.55 10.02 -10.68
CA VAL A 115 -5.18 10.78 -9.49
C VAL A 115 -6.47 11.18 -8.78
N ILE A 116 -6.66 10.65 -7.57
CA ILE A 116 -7.85 10.87 -6.74
C ILE A 116 -7.40 11.15 -5.31
N THR A 117 -7.92 12.22 -4.71
CA THR A 117 -7.59 12.53 -3.31
C THR A 117 -8.03 11.38 -2.39
N ARG A 118 -7.27 11.14 -1.31
CA ARG A 118 -7.68 10.14 -0.32
C ARG A 118 -8.99 10.49 0.39
N ALA A 119 -9.35 11.78 0.41
CA ALA A 119 -10.64 12.23 0.92
C ALA A 119 -11.80 11.63 0.12
N ASP A 120 -11.67 11.64 -1.21
CA ASP A 120 -12.70 11.10 -2.11
C ASP A 120 -12.62 9.58 -2.22
N LEU A 121 -11.42 9.03 -2.46
CA LEU A 121 -11.19 7.61 -2.71
C LEU A 121 -11.64 6.72 -1.55
N ASP A 122 -11.26 7.08 -0.31
CA ASP A 122 -11.55 6.22 0.84
C ASP A 122 -13.06 6.16 1.11
N GLY A 123 -13.78 7.30 0.95
CA GLY A 123 -15.24 7.35 1.05
C GLY A 123 -15.93 6.54 -0.04
N LEU A 124 -15.43 6.61 -1.27
CA LEU A 124 -15.96 5.87 -2.42
C LEU A 124 -15.91 4.35 -2.18
N VAL A 125 -14.77 3.82 -1.75
CA VAL A 125 -14.60 2.38 -1.50
C VAL A 125 -15.39 1.93 -0.28
N ALA A 126 -15.46 2.75 0.78
CA ALA A 126 -16.27 2.46 1.96
C ALA A 126 -17.77 2.39 1.62
N ALA A 127 -18.30 3.35 0.87
CA ALA A 127 -19.68 3.33 0.39
C ALA A 127 -19.97 2.11 -0.51
N ARG A 128 -18.98 1.67 -1.29
CA ARG A 128 -19.12 0.44 -2.10
C ARG A 128 -19.24 -0.80 -1.22
N ALA A 129 -18.50 -0.87 -0.10
CA ALA A 129 -18.62 -1.96 0.87
C ALA A 129 -19.99 -1.95 1.57
N GLU A 130 -20.50 -0.77 1.97
CA GLU A 130 -21.85 -0.63 2.54
C GLU A 130 -22.92 -1.08 1.53
N LYS A 131 -22.80 -0.68 0.27
CA LYS A 131 -23.72 -1.11 -0.78
C LYS A 131 -23.69 -2.62 -1.03
N ALA A 132 -22.58 -3.29 -0.71
CA ALA A 132 -22.46 -4.74 -0.76
C ALA A 132 -23.06 -5.44 0.47
N GLY A 133 -23.44 -4.72 1.53
CA GLY A 133 -24.06 -5.23 2.75
C GLY A 133 -23.22 -5.08 4.03
N ALA A 134 -22.01 -4.53 3.95
CA ALA A 134 -21.21 -4.28 5.16
C ALA A 134 -21.82 -3.16 6.03
N VAL A 135 -21.81 -3.35 7.35
CA VAL A 135 -22.17 -2.28 8.30
C VAL A 135 -20.93 -1.41 8.54
N LEU A 136 -21.06 -0.09 8.40
CA LEU A 136 -19.97 0.85 8.61
C LEU A 136 -20.25 1.79 9.79
N TRP A 137 -19.42 1.75 10.82
CA TRP A 137 -19.43 2.71 11.91
C TRP A 137 -18.31 3.74 11.74
N GLN A 138 -18.67 4.97 11.40
CA GLN A 138 -17.77 6.10 11.31
C GLN A 138 -17.67 6.82 12.67
N GLY A 139 -16.53 7.46 12.99
CA GLY A 139 -16.27 8.05 14.28
C GLY A 139 -16.11 7.00 15.42
N ALA A 140 -15.88 5.74 15.05
CA ALA A 140 -15.79 4.58 15.93
C ALA A 140 -14.35 4.07 15.99
N GLU A 141 -13.69 4.21 17.15
CA GLU A 141 -12.31 3.75 17.32
C GLU A 141 -12.27 2.43 18.09
N ALA A 142 -11.73 1.37 17.47
CA ALA A 142 -11.38 0.14 18.19
C ALA A 142 -10.17 0.44 19.10
N VAL A 143 -10.44 0.62 20.39
CA VAL A 143 -9.44 1.08 21.38
C VAL A 143 -8.68 -0.06 22.04
N ALA A 144 -9.28 -1.25 22.14
CA ALA A 144 -8.63 -2.44 22.66
C ALA A 144 -9.20 -3.70 22.01
N PRO A 145 -8.36 -4.68 21.65
CA PRO A 145 -8.85 -6.00 21.27
C PRO A 145 -9.40 -6.73 22.49
N LEU A 146 -10.40 -7.59 22.25
CA LEU A 146 -10.97 -8.50 23.26
C LEU A 146 -10.39 -9.89 23.06
N SER A 147 -10.12 -10.58 24.18
CA SER A 147 -9.82 -12.02 24.15
C SER A 147 -11.07 -12.83 23.81
N ALA A 148 -10.91 -14.13 23.53
CA ALA A 148 -12.05 -15.02 23.32
C ALA A 148 -13.04 -15.05 24.52
N MET A 149 -12.56 -14.75 25.74
CA MET A 149 -13.40 -14.65 26.94
C MET A 149 -14.02 -13.25 27.12
N GLY A 150 -13.76 -12.30 26.23
CA GLY A 150 -14.27 -10.93 26.28
C GLY A 150 -13.54 -9.99 27.22
N LEU A 151 -12.38 -10.34 27.66
CA LEU A 151 -11.55 -9.45 28.46
C LEU A 151 -10.67 -8.58 27.56
N PRO A 152 -10.54 -7.26 27.80
CA PRO A 152 -9.65 -6.40 27.05
C PRO A 152 -8.20 -6.89 27.12
N ILE A 153 -7.57 -6.97 25.96
CA ILE A 153 -6.13 -7.26 25.87
C ILE A 153 -5.39 -5.93 26.07
N GLY A 154 -4.55 -5.85 27.09
CA GLY A 154 -3.81 -4.65 27.43
C GLY A 154 -2.93 -4.14 26.31
N SER A 155 -2.78 -2.80 26.25
CA SER A 155 -1.96 -2.11 25.25
C SER A 155 -0.45 -2.16 25.55
N ASP A 156 -0.03 -2.78 26.64
CA ASP A 156 1.38 -2.91 26.98
C ASP A 156 2.10 -3.74 25.92
N PRO A 157 3.17 -3.21 25.33
CA PRO A 157 3.92 -3.93 24.32
C PRO A 157 4.55 -5.17 24.96
N ILE A 158 3.93 -6.32 24.76
CA ILE A 158 4.61 -7.57 25.08
C ILE A 158 5.83 -7.65 24.16
N PRO A 159 7.01 -7.96 24.70
CA PRO A 159 8.16 -8.24 23.86
C PRO A 159 7.84 -9.41 22.93
N VAL A 160 7.47 -9.09 21.69
CA VAL A 160 7.16 -10.10 20.68
C VAL A 160 8.49 -10.74 20.30
N ARG A 161 8.70 -11.97 20.73
CA ARG A 161 9.78 -12.79 20.18
C ARG A 161 9.48 -13.02 18.71
N ARG A 162 10.47 -12.85 17.86
CA ARG A 162 10.35 -13.10 16.41
C ARG A 162 9.79 -14.51 16.21
N GLY A 163 8.65 -14.63 15.52
CA GLY A 163 8.00 -15.93 15.28
C GLY A 163 6.93 -16.35 16.29
N SER A 164 6.63 -15.55 17.31
CA SER A 164 5.47 -15.83 18.17
C SER A 164 4.17 -15.58 17.41
N PRO A 165 3.14 -16.43 17.55
CA PRO A 165 1.83 -16.19 16.94
C PRO A 165 1.16 -14.94 17.53
N LEU A 166 0.22 -14.35 16.78
CA LEU A 166 -0.66 -13.32 17.32
C LEU A 166 -1.53 -13.89 18.45
N ARG A 167 -1.93 -13.01 19.34
CA ARG A 167 -2.94 -13.34 20.36
C ARG A 167 -4.30 -13.54 19.71
N ARG A 168 -5.15 -14.32 20.35
CA ARG A 168 -6.56 -14.45 19.99
C ARG A 168 -7.28 -13.11 20.13
N ALA A 169 -8.17 -12.80 19.18
CA ALA A 169 -8.96 -11.59 19.13
C ALA A 169 -10.44 -11.93 18.91
N GLY A 170 -11.20 -12.13 19.98
CA GLY A 170 -12.64 -12.38 19.91
C GLY A 170 -13.49 -11.13 19.67
N GLY A 171 -12.87 -10.00 19.26
CA GLY A 171 -13.57 -8.75 19.00
C GLY A 171 -12.79 -7.52 19.45
N ALA A 172 -13.50 -6.43 19.76
CA ALA A 172 -12.92 -5.16 20.23
C ALA A 172 -13.84 -4.38 21.15
N ILE A 173 -13.24 -3.56 22.02
CA ILE A 173 -13.91 -2.41 22.61
C ILE A 173 -13.86 -1.27 21.58
N VAL A 174 -15.01 -0.78 21.18
CA VAL A 174 -15.18 0.30 20.21
C VAL A 174 -15.72 1.54 20.91
N SER A 175 -14.95 2.64 20.87
CA SER A 175 -15.32 3.91 21.50
C SER A 175 -15.84 4.90 20.46
N ASP A 176 -16.97 5.54 20.76
CA ASP A 176 -17.46 6.73 20.07
C ASP A 176 -17.21 7.95 20.95
N LYS A 177 -16.16 8.69 20.64
CA LYS A 177 -15.75 9.86 21.44
C LYS A 177 -16.77 11.00 21.38
N ALA A 178 -17.47 11.15 20.25
CA ALA A 178 -18.47 12.21 20.06
C ALA A 178 -19.71 12.00 20.94
N ARG A 179 -20.07 10.74 21.16
CA ARG A 179 -21.21 10.34 21.99
C ARG A 179 -20.83 9.93 23.42
N ALA A 180 -19.53 9.90 23.73
CA ALA A 180 -18.99 9.38 25.00
C ALA A 180 -19.51 7.96 25.35
N THR A 181 -19.72 7.10 24.33
CA THR A 181 -20.20 5.73 24.47
C THR A 181 -19.11 4.74 24.11
N SER A 182 -19.26 3.51 24.59
CA SER A 182 -18.40 2.37 24.26
C SER A 182 -19.25 1.14 24.00
N THR A 183 -18.94 0.42 22.94
CA THR A 183 -19.62 -0.82 22.55
C THR A 183 -18.65 -1.98 22.67
N GLU A 184 -19.09 -3.09 23.28
CA GLU A 184 -18.40 -4.36 23.20
C GLU A 184 -18.79 -5.06 21.90
N VAL A 185 -17.88 -5.12 20.94
CA VAL A 185 -18.09 -5.85 19.69
C VAL A 185 -17.46 -7.23 19.76
N ARG A 186 -18.26 -8.27 19.53
CA ARG A 186 -17.83 -9.67 19.43
C ARG A 186 -17.81 -10.08 17.96
N ALA A 187 -16.77 -10.82 17.58
CA ALA A 187 -16.65 -11.35 16.24
C ALA A 187 -15.97 -12.72 16.24
N ARG A 188 -16.32 -13.56 15.28
CA ARG A 188 -15.65 -14.85 15.07
C ARG A 188 -14.24 -14.64 14.53
N TYR A 189 -14.09 -13.66 13.62
CA TYR A 189 -12.79 -13.26 13.06
C TYR A 189 -12.60 -11.75 13.07
N VAL A 190 -11.33 -11.31 13.18
CA VAL A 190 -10.96 -9.90 13.17
C VAL A 190 -9.97 -9.63 12.06
N ILE A 191 -10.26 -8.66 11.18
CA ILE A 191 -9.33 -8.14 10.18
C ILE A 191 -8.75 -6.82 10.68
N VAL A 192 -7.44 -6.79 10.93
CA VAL A 192 -6.72 -5.62 11.42
C VAL A 192 -6.22 -4.79 10.25
N ALA A 193 -6.87 -3.66 9.99
CA ALA A 193 -6.62 -2.73 8.89
C ALA A 193 -6.38 -1.29 9.38
N ASP A 194 -5.85 -1.10 10.60
CA ASP A 194 -5.73 0.19 11.30
C ASP A 194 -4.52 1.04 10.86
N GLY A 195 -3.85 0.62 9.77
CA GLY A 195 -2.86 1.41 9.04
C GLY A 195 -1.45 1.38 9.64
N SER A 196 -0.58 2.27 9.16
CA SER A 196 0.87 2.22 9.39
C SER A 196 1.32 2.34 10.86
N LEU A 197 0.48 2.88 11.75
CA LEU A 197 0.75 2.95 13.18
C LEU A 197 0.18 1.77 13.96
N SER A 198 -0.73 1.02 13.39
CA SER A 198 -1.39 -0.19 13.90
C SER A 198 -1.31 -0.38 15.42
N ARG A 199 -2.10 0.38 16.17
CA ARG A 199 -2.15 0.24 17.64
C ARG A 199 -2.83 -1.06 18.04
N PHE A 200 -3.92 -1.38 17.35
CA PHE A 200 -4.68 -2.60 17.58
C PHE A 200 -3.85 -3.84 17.26
N GLY A 201 -3.19 -3.87 16.12
CA GLY A 201 -2.29 -4.98 15.76
C GLY A 201 -1.13 -5.17 16.76
N ARG A 202 -0.55 -4.06 17.26
CA ARG A 202 0.50 -4.15 18.30
C ARG A 202 -0.01 -4.74 19.60
N ALA A 203 -1.23 -4.42 20.02
CA ALA A 203 -1.84 -5.03 21.21
C ALA A 203 -2.03 -6.54 21.03
N LEU A 204 -2.25 -7.01 19.80
CA LEU A 204 -2.30 -8.42 19.45
C LEU A 204 -0.92 -9.08 19.32
N GLY A 205 0.13 -8.30 19.19
CA GLY A 205 1.50 -8.82 19.12
C GLY A 205 2.23 -8.58 17.79
N THR A 206 1.70 -7.74 16.87
CA THR A 206 2.47 -7.37 15.68
C THR A 206 3.68 -6.53 16.05
N GLY A 207 4.77 -6.73 15.35
CA GLY A 207 5.99 -5.94 15.51
C GLY A 207 6.65 -5.63 14.18
N ARG A 208 7.28 -4.46 14.07
CA ARG A 208 8.06 -4.11 12.89
C ARG A 208 9.45 -4.77 12.95
N ASN A 209 9.89 -5.34 11.84
CA ASN A 209 11.30 -5.68 11.68
C ASN A 209 12.12 -4.39 11.53
N ARG A 210 12.92 -4.08 12.55
CA ARG A 210 13.70 -2.82 12.61
C ARG A 210 14.83 -2.75 11.59
N ASP A 211 15.26 -3.90 11.10
CA ASP A 211 16.35 -4.02 10.12
C ASP A 211 15.86 -3.81 8.68
N TRP A 212 14.56 -3.82 8.46
CA TRP A 212 13.97 -3.67 7.15
C TRP A 212 13.62 -2.21 6.84
N PRO A 213 13.58 -1.84 5.52
CA PRO A 213 13.35 -0.46 5.11
C PRO A 213 12.01 0.07 5.62
N GLN A 214 12.04 1.32 6.05
CA GLN A 214 10.85 2.11 6.33
C GLN A 214 10.99 3.45 5.61
N GLY A 215 9.97 3.78 4.83
CA GLY A 215 9.84 5.10 4.25
C GLY A 215 9.18 6.09 5.19
N MET A 216 9.37 7.36 4.88
CA MET A 216 8.63 8.50 5.40
C MET A 216 8.28 9.39 4.23
N ALA A 217 7.06 9.87 4.15
CA ALA A 217 6.60 10.77 3.11
C ALA A 217 5.95 12.00 3.72
N LEU A 218 6.13 13.14 3.04
CA LEU A 218 5.43 14.39 3.31
C LEU A 218 4.84 14.89 1.99
N ARG A 219 3.58 15.36 1.99
CA ARG A 219 2.94 15.93 0.80
C ARG A 219 2.10 17.15 1.14
N GLY A 220 1.96 18.05 0.17
CA GLY A 220 1.02 19.16 0.18
C GLY A 220 0.30 19.28 -1.15
N TYR A 221 -0.81 19.99 -1.16
CA TYR A 221 -1.48 20.40 -2.40
C TYR A 221 -1.08 21.81 -2.76
N TYR A 222 -0.89 22.06 -4.06
CA TYR A 222 -0.53 23.36 -4.60
C TYR A 222 -1.41 23.67 -5.82
N ARG A 223 -1.69 24.94 -6.06
CA ARG A 223 -2.28 25.39 -7.33
C ARG A 223 -1.21 25.39 -8.40
N SER A 224 -1.54 24.89 -9.59
CA SER A 224 -0.62 24.86 -10.72
C SER A 224 -1.38 24.94 -12.04
N PRO A 225 -0.89 25.72 -13.03
CA PRO A 225 -1.45 25.73 -14.37
C PRO A 225 -1.27 24.39 -15.10
N ARG A 226 -0.38 23.52 -14.60
CA ARG A 226 -0.11 22.19 -15.15
C ARG A 226 -0.87 21.06 -14.43
N SER A 227 -1.98 21.39 -13.79
CA SER A 227 -2.83 20.41 -13.08
C SER A 227 -3.49 19.37 -13.97
N SER A 228 -3.49 19.55 -15.28
CA SER A 228 -4.11 18.66 -16.28
C SER A 228 -3.08 17.89 -17.12
N GLU A 229 -1.80 17.83 -16.68
CA GLU A 229 -0.77 17.05 -17.36
C GLU A 229 -1.13 15.56 -17.39
N GLU A 230 -0.87 14.91 -18.52
CA GLU A 230 -1.19 13.49 -18.74
C GLU A 230 -0.20 12.50 -18.08
N TYR A 231 0.86 12.99 -17.45
CA TYR A 231 1.86 12.20 -16.74
C TYR A 231 1.96 12.62 -15.29
N ILE A 232 2.18 11.66 -14.42
CA ILE A 232 2.68 11.93 -13.07
C ILE A 232 4.20 12.08 -13.13
N ASP A 233 4.74 13.05 -12.38
CA ASP A 233 6.18 13.33 -12.36
C ASP A 233 6.86 12.72 -11.14
N SER A 234 8.02 12.09 -11.33
CA SER A 234 8.95 11.71 -10.27
C SER A 234 10.32 12.37 -10.47
N PHE A 235 10.95 12.77 -9.36
CA PHE A 235 12.26 13.41 -9.31
C PHE A 235 13.19 12.55 -8.45
N LEU A 236 14.22 11.94 -9.04
CA LEU A 236 15.08 10.97 -8.38
C LEU A 236 16.35 11.58 -7.74
N ASP A 237 16.65 12.82 -8.00
CA ASP A 237 17.83 13.53 -7.47
C ASP A 237 17.46 14.76 -6.62
N ILE A 238 16.44 14.60 -5.77
CA ILE A 238 16.05 15.65 -4.82
C ILE A 238 17.23 16.03 -3.93
N ARG A 239 17.38 17.34 -3.67
CA ARG A 239 18.53 17.90 -2.98
C ARG A 239 18.12 18.67 -1.73
N ASP A 240 18.98 18.60 -0.72
CA ASP A 240 18.85 19.49 0.45
C ASP A 240 19.37 20.91 0.10
N ALA A 241 19.21 21.84 1.05
CA ALA A 241 19.66 23.24 0.90
C ALA A 241 21.17 23.38 0.63
N ALA A 242 21.97 22.36 0.94
CA ALA A 242 23.41 22.34 0.62
C ALA A 242 23.69 21.75 -0.78
N GLY A 243 22.65 21.45 -1.57
CA GLY A 243 22.77 20.86 -2.91
C GLY A 243 23.11 19.36 -2.92
N ARG A 244 23.13 18.69 -1.77
CA ARG A 244 23.44 17.25 -1.68
C ARG A 244 22.21 16.42 -2.03
N VAL A 245 22.40 15.41 -2.89
CA VAL A 245 21.33 14.46 -3.22
C VAL A 245 20.97 13.64 -1.99
N VAL A 246 19.68 13.61 -1.69
CA VAL A 246 19.10 12.88 -0.55
C VAL A 246 18.55 11.54 -1.03
N PRO A 247 18.71 10.43 -0.27
CA PRO A 247 18.17 9.11 -0.66
C PRO A 247 16.64 9.09 -0.55
N GLY A 248 15.98 9.30 -1.67
CA GLY A 248 14.54 9.41 -1.78
C GLY A 248 14.12 9.87 -3.17
N TYR A 249 12.88 10.30 -3.28
CA TYR A 249 12.37 10.91 -4.51
C TYR A 249 11.31 11.97 -4.19
N GLY A 250 11.14 12.92 -5.10
CA GLY A 250 10.04 13.87 -5.11
C GLY A 250 8.99 13.47 -6.14
N TRP A 251 7.78 13.96 -5.99
CA TRP A 251 6.72 13.75 -6.98
C TRP A 251 5.84 14.99 -7.16
N ILE A 252 5.23 15.07 -8.34
CA ILE A 252 4.14 16.00 -8.66
C ILE A 252 3.09 15.22 -9.42
N PHE A 253 1.88 15.10 -8.84
CA PHE A 253 0.78 14.37 -9.44
C PHE A 253 -0.38 15.33 -9.72
N PRO A 254 -0.72 15.57 -11.00
CA PRO A 254 -1.82 16.42 -11.43
C PRO A 254 -3.18 15.88 -11.00
N LEU A 255 -4.07 16.74 -10.45
CA LEU A 255 -5.43 16.34 -10.06
C LEU A 255 -6.52 16.70 -11.09
N GLY A 256 -6.19 17.49 -12.10
CA GLY A 256 -7.17 17.92 -13.14
C GLY A 256 -8.07 19.08 -12.73
N ASP A 257 -8.03 19.54 -11.49
CA ASP A 257 -8.93 20.53 -10.89
C ASP A 257 -8.25 21.87 -10.54
N GLY A 258 -7.12 22.16 -11.15
CA GLY A 258 -6.29 23.34 -10.83
C GLY A 258 -5.25 23.07 -9.75
N ARG A 259 -5.24 21.88 -9.14
CA ARG A 259 -4.30 21.47 -8.08
C ARG A 259 -3.35 20.37 -8.53
N VAL A 260 -2.23 20.29 -7.85
CA VAL A 260 -1.28 19.18 -7.93
C VAL A 260 -0.94 18.68 -6.52
N ASN A 261 -0.77 17.38 -6.37
CA ASN A 261 -0.22 16.76 -5.16
C ASN A 261 1.31 16.76 -5.32
N VAL A 262 2.00 17.44 -4.43
CA VAL A 262 3.47 17.57 -4.42
C VAL A 262 4.01 16.94 -3.16
N GLY A 263 5.05 16.13 -3.26
CA GLY A 263 5.62 15.55 -2.06
C GLY A 263 7.02 15.01 -2.20
N VAL A 264 7.57 14.61 -1.07
CA VAL A 264 8.89 13.98 -0.95
C VAL A 264 8.77 12.69 -0.14
N GLY A 265 9.45 11.65 -0.61
CA GLY A 265 9.57 10.36 0.08
C GLY A 265 11.04 10.06 0.38
N LEU A 266 11.30 9.59 1.59
CA LEU A 266 12.64 9.24 2.07
C LEU A 266 12.66 7.84 2.65
N LEU A 267 13.82 7.19 2.55
CA LEU A 267 14.12 5.98 3.30
C LEU A 267 14.68 6.36 4.68
N SER A 268 13.80 6.41 5.67
CA SER A 268 14.12 6.90 7.02
C SER A 268 15.03 5.97 7.83
N THR A 269 15.24 4.73 7.37
CA THR A 269 16.08 3.72 8.06
C THR A 269 17.50 3.65 7.51
N MET A 270 17.81 4.36 6.44
CA MET A 270 19.08 4.24 5.72
C MET A 270 19.90 5.52 5.74
N GLY A 271 21.19 5.39 6.06
CA GLY A 271 22.23 6.40 5.90
C GLY A 271 21.86 7.79 6.43
N GLN A 272 22.04 8.79 5.62
CA GLN A 272 21.76 10.20 5.95
C GLN A 272 20.27 10.52 6.10
N GLY A 273 19.36 9.64 5.61
CA GLY A 273 17.90 9.84 5.70
C GLY A 273 17.37 9.89 7.14
N LYS A 274 18.12 9.34 8.12
CA LYS A 274 17.72 9.34 9.54
C LYS A 274 17.65 10.75 10.17
N HIS A 275 18.35 11.73 9.63
CA HIS A 275 18.51 13.06 10.20
C HIS A 275 17.92 14.16 9.32
N VAL A 276 17.21 13.82 8.24
CA VAL A 276 16.63 14.80 7.33
C VAL A 276 15.33 15.35 7.91
N ASN A 277 15.27 16.69 7.99
CA ASN A 277 14.02 17.39 8.27
C ASN A 277 13.15 17.37 7.00
N THR A 278 12.07 16.57 7.03
CA THR A 278 11.20 16.36 5.85
C THR A 278 10.44 17.62 5.43
N THR A 279 10.10 18.52 6.37
CA THR A 279 9.43 19.78 6.06
C THR A 279 10.37 20.68 5.27
N LYS A 280 11.59 20.86 5.77
CA LYS A 280 12.60 21.64 5.06
C LYS A 280 12.94 21.05 3.69
N LEU A 281 13.04 19.71 3.59
CA LEU A 281 13.28 19.04 2.31
C LEU A 281 12.14 19.28 1.32
N MET A 282 10.90 19.35 1.79
CA MET A 282 9.75 19.68 0.95
C MET A 282 9.86 21.11 0.39
N ASP A 283 10.25 22.08 1.22
CA ASP A 283 10.46 23.46 0.79
C ASP A 283 11.62 23.55 -0.21
N ASP A 284 12.74 22.86 0.08
CA ASP A 284 13.90 22.76 -0.83
C ASP A 284 13.52 22.12 -2.17
N PHE A 285 12.67 21.09 -2.16
CA PHE A 285 12.17 20.42 -3.37
C PHE A 285 11.28 21.34 -4.20
N VAL A 286 10.31 22.01 -3.57
CA VAL A 286 9.42 22.98 -4.26
C VAL A 286 10.24 24.09 -4.93
N ALA A 287 11.31 24.54 -4.30
CA ALA A 287 12.22 25.55 -4.88
C ALA A 287 13.06 25.03 -6.07
N GLN A 288 13.27 23.72 -6.19
CA GLN A 288 14.04 23.09 -7.26
C GLN A 288 13.20 22.65 -8.46
N VAL A 289 11.89 22.58 -8.30
CA VAL A 289 10.96 22.19 -9.36
C VAL A 289 10.98 23.23 -10.50
N PRO A 290 10.88 22.81 -11.78
CA PRO A 290 10.85 23.74 -12.90
C PRO A 290 9.81 24.85 -12.71
N ALA A 291 10.17 26.09 -13.02
CA ALA A 291 9.32 27.27 -12.83
C ALA A 291 7.96 27.18 -13.56
N SER A 292 7.87 26.34 -14.60
CA SER A 292 6.62 26.10 -15.34
C SER A 292 5.52 25.46 -14.50
N TRP A 293 5.84 24.84 -13.35
CA TRP A 293 4.84 24.33 -12.40
C TRP A 293 4.22 25.41 -11.54
N CYS A 294 4.84 26.60 -11.47
CA CYS A 294 4.39 27.73 -10.66
C CYS A 294 4.14 27.40 -9.18
N LEU A 295 5.03 26.56 -8.60
CA LEU A 295 4.95 26.15 -7.20
C LEU A 295 5.68 27.16 -6.31
N ASP A 296 4.96 27.77 -5.39
CA ASP A 296 5.51 28.62 -4.34
C ASP A 296 4.65 28.52 -3.06
N PRO A 297 5.10 29.05 -1.90
CA PRO A 297 4.30 29.01 -0.68
C PRO A 297 2.91 29.62 -0.79
N ARG A 298 2.70 30.61 -1.70
CA ARG A 298 1.40 31.27 -1.92
C ARG A 298 0.43 30.38 -2.71
N SER A 299 0.95 29.43 -3.49
CA SER A 299 0.15 28.46 -4.24
C SER A 299 -0.26 27.26 -3.40
N SER A 300 0.21 27.15 -2.14
CA SER A 300 -0.13 26.07 -1.21
C SER A 300 -1.62 26.09 -0.84
N CYS A 301 -2.26 24.92 -0.87
CA CYS A 301 -3.68 24.71 -0.54
C CYS A 301 -3.86 24.13 0.89
N GLY A 302 -2.95 24.40 1.79
CA GLY A 302 -3.01 23.96 3.18
C GLY A 302 -1.69 23.42 3.72
N ALA A 303 -1.67 23.04 4.98
CA ALA A 303 -0.47 22.50 5.61
C ALA A 303 -0.10 21.12 5.04
N PRO A 304 1.19 20.84 4.82
CA PRO A 304 1.63 19.52 4.39
C PRO A 304 1.37 18.47 5.46
N VAL A 305 1.06 17.24 5.02
CA VAL A 305 0.81 16.10 5.90
C VAL A 305 1.77 14.96 5.60
N GLY A 306 2.28 14.32 6.65
CA GLY A 306 3.28 13.26 6.53
C GLY A 306 2.87 11.95 7.17
N GLY A 307 3.50 10.86 6.73
CA GLY A 307 3.25 9.53 7.23
C GLY A 307 4.42 8.57 7.08
N ARG A 308 4.37 7.51 7.87
CA ARG A 308 5.33 6.41 7.79
C ARG A 308 4.85 5.39 6.74
N LEU A 309 5.82 4.81 6.03
CA LEU A 309 5.60 3.82 4.99
C LEU A 309 6.27 2.50 5.41
N PRO A 310 5.57 1.61 6.13
CA PRO A 310 6.10 0.28 6.43
C PRO A 310 6.09 -0.58 5.17
N MET A 311 7.28 -1.04 4.74
CA MET A 311 7.49 -1.62 3.42
C MET A 311 7.84 -3.10 3.47
N GLY A 312 7.58 -3.81 2.37
CA GLY A 312 8.18 -5.09 2.02
C GLY A 312 7.85 -6.23 2.97
N LEU A 313 6.62 -6.31 3.51
CA LEU A 313 6.17 -7.23 4.55
C LEU A 313 6.91 -7.03 5.88
N GLY A 314 7.32 -5.80 6.16
CA GLY A 314 8.16 -5.43 7.30
C GLY A 314 7.49 -5.51 8.67
N VAL A 315 6.21 -5.89 8.75
CA VAL A 315 5.45 -6.04 10.01
C VAL A 315 4.92 -7.46 10.09
N GLY A 316 5.02 -8.08 11.26
CA GLY A 316 4.51 -9.42 11.52
C GLY A 316 4.54 -9.76 13.02
N PRO A 317 3.99 -10.91 13.40
CA PRO A 317 3.21 -11.85 12.59
C PRO A 317 1.92 -11.22 12.03
N ARG A 318 1.37 -11.80 10.94
CA ARG A 318 0.19 -11.27 10.23
C ARG A 318 -1.05 -12.15 10.36
N VAL A 319 -0.87 -13.35 10.86
CA VAL A 319 -1.95 -14.33 11.09
C VAL A 319 -1.95 -14.76 12.54
N GLY A 320 -3.12 -14.77 13.15
CA GLY A 320 -3.40 -15.31 14.47
C GLY A 320 -4.46 -16.41 14.40
N PRO A 321 -4.86 -16.98 15.53
CA PRO A 321 -5.86 -18.05 15.56
C PRO A 321 -7.24 -17.62 15.03
N ASP A 322 -7.56 -16.34 15.11
CA ASP A 322 -8.86 -15.74 14.76
C ASP A 322 -8.72 -14.33 14.18
N CYS A 323 -7.50 -13.97 13.75
CA CYS A 323 -7.28 -12.64 13.18
C CYS A 323 -6.22 -12.64 12.07
N VAL A 324 -6.36 -11.70 11.14
CA VAL A 324 -5.40 -11.42 10.08
C VAL A 324 -5.10 -9.92 10.00
N VAL A 325 -3.87 -9.56 9.57
CA VAL A 325 -3.41 -8.17 9.48
C VAL A 325 -3.18 -7.81 8.02
N VAL A 326 -3.76 -6.72 7.55
CA VAL A 326 -3.78 -6.32 6.14
C VAL A 326 -3.26 -4.89 5.91
N GLY A 327 -2.95 -4.56 4.69
CA GLY A 327 -2.53 -3.22 4.28
C GLY A 327 -1.28 -2.72 5.00
N ASP A 328 -1.21 -1.41 5.24
CA ASP A 328 -0.05 -0.79 5.92
C ASP A 328 0.22 -1.40 7.31
N ALA A 329 -0.80 -1.94 7.99
CA ALA A 329 -0.64 -2.58 9.29
C ALA A 329 0.21 -3.85 9.22
N SER A 330 0.26 -4.51 8.07
CA SER A 330 1.11 -5.67 7.77
C SER A 330 2.42 -5.32 7.05
N GLY A 331 2.63 -4.03 6.74
CA GLY A 331 3.86 -3.55 6.11
C GLY A 331 3.99 -3.91 4.63
N VAL A 332 2.90 -3.97 3.89
CA VAL A 332 2.87 -4.41 2.48
C VAL A 332 3.20 -3.33 1.44
N ILE A 333 3.58 -2.14 1.86
CA ILE A 333 3.95 -1.09 0.91
C ILE A 333 5.10 -1.58 0.02
N ASN A 334 4.97 -1.35 -1.29
CA ASN A 334 5.97 -1.74 -2.27
C ASN A 334 7.31 -1.03 -1.97
N PRO A 335 8.39 -1.79 -1.73
CA PRO A 335 9.68 -1.20 -1.42
C PRO A 335 10.33 -0.47 -2.60
N PHE A 336 9.97 -0.76 -3.85
CA PHE A 336 10.57 -0.10 -5.01
C PHE A 336 10.12 1.36 -5.19
N ASN A 337 8.82 1.63 -4.98
CA ASN A 337 8.21 2.90 -5.35
C ASN A 337 7.36 3.56 -4.25
N GLY A 338 7.14 2.87 -3.11
CA GLY A 338 6.31 3.37 -2.02
C GLY A 338 4.80 3.25 -2.25
N GLU A 339 4.35 2.55 -3.28
CA GLU A 339 2.94 2.30 -3.53
C GLU A 339 2.35 1.40 -2.43
N GLY A 340 1.22 1.81 -1.87
CA GLY A 340 0.52 1.06 -0.83
C GLY A 340 -0.95 0.74 -1.18
N ILE A 341 -1.60 1.53 -2.03
CA ILE A 341 -3.05 1.42 -2.27
C ILE A 341 -3.40 0.10 -2.95
N ALA A 342 -2.73 -0.28 -4.04
CA ALA A 342 -2.97 -1.54 -4.73
C ALA A 342 -2.80 -2.73 -3.78
N TYR A 343 -1.69 -2.76 -3.07
CA TYR A 343 -1.37 -3.84 -2.13
C TYR A 343 -2.31 -3.87 -0.92
N ALA A 344 -2.86 -2.72 -0.52
CA ALA A 344 -3.91 -2.67 0.49
C ALA A 344 -5.19 -3.35 0.00
N TYR A 345 -5.64 -3.06 -1.22
CA TYR A 345 -6.80 -3.71 -1.82
C TYR A 345 -6.57 -5.21 -2.00
N GLU A 346 -5.43 -5.60 -2.54
CA GLU A 346 -5.09 -7.00 -2.79
C GLU A 346 -5.01 -7.81 -1.49
N THR A 347 -4.34 -7.29 -0.46
CA THR A 347 -4.27 -7.97 0.84
C THR A 347 -5.61 -8.02 1.56
N GLY A 348 -6.46 -7.00 1.41
CA GLY A 348 -7.84 -7.03 1.88
C GLY A 348 -8.66 -8.14 1.22
N ARG A 349 -8.52 -8.31 -0.11
CA ARG A 349 -9.18 -9.38 -0.86
C ARG A 349 -8.68 -10.77 -0.46
N LEU A 350 -7.36 -10.96 -0.35
CA LEU A 350 -6.78 -12.23 0.08
C LEU A 350 -7.22 -12.63 1.49
N ALA A 351 -7.26 -11.67 2.41
CA ALA A 351 -7.74 -11.89 3.77
C ALA A 351 -9.23 -12.24 3.79
N ALA A 352 -10.04 -11.56 2.97
CA ALA A 352 -11.45 -11.87 2.84
C ALA A 352 -11.68 -13.34 2.39
N GLY A 353 -10.93 -13.81 1.39
CA GLY A 353 -10.96 -15.21 0.96
C GLY A 353 -10.64 -16.19 2.09
N ALA A 354 -9.49 -15.99 2.74
CA ALA A 354 -9.07 -16.87 3.84
C ALA A 354 -10.05 -16.89 5.02
N VAL A 355 -10.67 -15.74 5.33
CA VAL A 355 -11.70 -15.65 6.38
C VAL A 355 -12.99 -16.30 5.95
N SER A 356 -13.41 -16.17 4.68
CA SER A 356 -14.59 -16.88 4.14
C SER A 356 -14.39 -18.39 4.24
N ASP A 357 -13.24 -18.91 3.79
CA ASP A 357 -12.92 -20.33 3.87
C ASP A 357 -12.91 -20.84 5.33
N ALA A 358 -12.41 -20.02 6.26
CA ALA A 358 -12.40 -20.35 7.69
C ALA A 358 -13.81 -20.37 8.31
N LEU A 359 -14.70 -19.48 7.86
CA LEU A 359 -16.11 -19.47 8.26
C LEU A 359 -16.85 -20.70 7.73
N GLU A 360 -16.61 -21.09 6.49
CA GLU A 360 -17.19 -22.28 5.87
C GLU A 360 -16.68 -23.57 6.53
N ALA A 361 -15.39 -23.66 6.81
CA ALA A 361 -14.79 -24.82 7.48
C ALA A 361 -15.19 -24.94 8.96
N GLY A 362 -15.62 -23.86 9.58
CA GLY A 362 -15.89 -23.80 11.02
C GLY A 362 -14.65 -23.85 11.90
N ASP A 363 -13.47 -23.66 11.32
CA ASP A 363 -12.18 -23.62 12.02
C ASP A 363 -11.23 -22.58 11.41
N ALA A 364 -10.14 -22.25 12.12
CA ALA A 364 -9.18 -21.22 11.72
C ALA A 364 -8.04 -21.73 10.80
N GLY A 365 -8.00 -23.01 10.45
CA GLY A 365 -6.95 -23.60 9.62
C GLY A 365 -6.71 -22.83 8.30
N PRO A 366 -7.78 -22.45 7.56
CA PRO A 366 -7.65 -21.70 6.31
C PRO A 366 -6.96 -20.34 6.45
N LEU A 367 -6.95 -19.69 7.63
CA LEU A 367 -6.26 -18.42 7.82
C LEU A 367 -4.74 -18.52 7.53
N ALA A 368 -4.14 -19.69 7.71
CA ALA A 368 -2.74 -19.92 7.41
C ALA A 368 -2.44 -19.72 5.90
N ALA A 369 -3.42 -19.98 5.03
CA ALA A 369 -3.30 -19.76 3.59
C ALA A 369 -3.08 -18.29 3.23
N TYR A 370 -3.55 -17.35 4.05
CA TYR A 370 -3.30 -15.93 3.83
C TYR A 370 -1.81 -15.59 3.90
N GLU A 371 -1.09 -16.06 4.93
CA GLU A 371 0.36 -15.83 5.04
C GLU A 371 1.11 -16.46 3.86
N GLN A 372 0.73 -17.70 3.50
CA GLN A 372 1.33 -18.40 2.36
C GLN A 372 1.09 -17.62 1.07
N SER A 373 -0.12 -17.16 0.81
CA SER A 373 -0.46 -16.34 -0.37
C SER A 373 0.37 -15.04 -0.43
N LEU A 374 0.58 -14.37 0.71
CA LEU A 374 1.44 -13.18 0.74
C LEU A 374 2.89 -13.50 0.37
N GLN A 375 3.42 -14.64 0.84
CA GLN A 375 4.79 -15.07 0.52
C GLN A 375 4.91 -15.48 -0.94
N ASP A 376 3.92 -16.19 -1.48
CA ASP A 376 3.91 -16.65 -2.87
C ASP A 376 3.81 -15.48 -3.84
N VAL A 377 2.92 -14.51 -3.55
CA VAL A 377 2.67 -13.36 -4.44
C VAL A 377 3.74 -12.29 -4.30
N TYR A 378 4.19 -11.98 -3.08
CA TYR A 378 5.05 -10.81 -2.83
C TYR A 378 6.42 -11.14 -2.25
N GLY A 379 6.59 -12.30 -1.61
CA GLY A 379 7.79 -12.58 -0.80
C GLY A 379 9.09 -12.40 -1.58
N LEU A 380 9.17 -13.01 -2.77
CA LEU A 380 10.34 -12.90 -3.63
C LEU A 380 10.50 -11.49 -4.23
N TYR A 381 9.42 -10.91 -4.75
CA TYR A 381 9.41 -9.57 -5.29
C TYR A 381 9.88 -8.53 -4.25
N TYR A 382 9.38 -8.60 -3.04
CA TYR A 382 9.78 -7.69 -1.98
C TYR A 382 11.21 -7.94 -1.46
N ARG A 383 11.69 -9.18 -1.52
CA ARG A 383 13.12 -9.48 -1.25
C ARG A 383 14.03 -8.77 -2.25
N VAL A 384 13.70 -8.84 -3.54
CA VAL A 384 14.39 -8.11 -4.61
C VAL A 384 14.31 -6.60 -4.36
N GLY A 385 13.12 -6.07 -4.04
CA GLY A 385 12.93 -4.65 -3.76
C GLY A 385 13.74 -4.13 -2.57
N ARG A 386 13.82 -4.92 -1.49
CA ARG A 386 14.67 -4.57 -0.33
C ARG A 386 16.17 -4.53 -0.70
N ALA A 387 16.63 -5.49 -1.49
CA ALA A 387 18.01 -5.51 -1.98
C ALA A 387 18.30 -4.31 -2.89
N PHE A 388 17.40 -4.01 -3.83
CA PHE A 388 17.47 -2.88 -4.74
C PHE A 388 17.58 -1.54 -3.99
N ILE A 389 16.73 -1.31 -3.00
CA ILE A 389 16.81 -0.12 -2.14
C ILE A 389 18.18 -0.01 -1.47
N GLY A 390 18.73 -1.10 -0.96
CA GLY A 390 20.03 -1.12 -0.31
C GLY A 390 21.17 -0.67 -1.23
N VAL A 391 21.05 -0.95 -2.52
CA VAL A 391 22.01 -0.53 -3.55
C VAL A 391 21.80 0.94 -3.94
N LEU A 392 20.55 1.31 -4.25
CA LEU A 392 20.21 2.65 -4.72
C LEU A 392 20.27 3.73 -3.64
N SER A 393 20.25 3.36 -2.36
CA SER A 393 20.47 4.34 -1.28
C SER A 393 21.87 4.95 -1.25
N ARG A 394 22.78 4.47 -2.09
CA ARG A 394 24.13 5.04 -2.27
C ARG A 394 24.11 6.06 -3.40
N PRO A 395 24.35 7.37 -3.14
CA PRO A 395 24.19 8.43 -4.14
C PRO A 395 25.02 8.24 -5.43
N GLY A 396 26.25 7.71 -5.30
CA GLY A 396 27.12 7.44 -6.45
C GLY A 396 26.56 6.32 -7.35
N VAL A 397 26.01 5.27 -6.76
CA VAL A 397 25.42 4.15 -7.50
C VAL A 397 24.13 4.62 -8.18
N MET A 398 23.27 5.33 -7.46
CA MET A 398 22.05 5.91 -8.02
C MET A 398 22.37 6.79 -9.23
N ARG A 399 23.34 7.70 -9.11
CA ARG A 399 23.76 8.59 -10.20
C ARG A 399 24.22 7.80 -11.43
N THR A 400 25.03 6.75 -11.25
CA THR A 400 25.50 5.91 -12.34
C THR A 400 24.33 5.17 -13.01
N CYS A 401 23.46 4.51 -12.22
CA CYS A 401 22.30 3.78 -12.73
C CYS A 401 21.34 4.70 -13.51
N VAL A 402 21.05 5.88 -12.97
CA VAL A 402 20.18 6.87 -13.62
C VAL A 402 20.83 7.41 -14.89
N ASN A 403 22.10 7.80 -14.83
CA ASN A 403 22.81 8.30 -16.02
C ASN A 403 22.86 7.26 -17.14
N THR A 404 23.05 5.98 -16.82
CA THR A 404 23.05 4.91 -17.83
C THR A 404 21.63 4.58 -18.30
N GLY A 405 20.70 4.40 -17.38
CA GLY A 405 19.34 3.99 -17.67
C GLY A 405 18.55 5.02 -18.50
N MET A 406 18.65 6.30 -18.15
CA MET A 406 17.90 7.37 -18.84
C MET A 406 18.37 7.65 -20.29
N TYR A 407 19.44 7.04 -20.76
CA TYR A 407 19.81 7.09 -22.17
C TYR A 407 19.10 6.02 -23.00
N SER A 408 18.52 5.00 -22.36
CA SER A 408 17.90 3.87 -23.03
C SER A 408 16.41 3.74 -22.64
N ARG A 409 15.53 4.12 -23.56
CA ARG A 409 14.08 3.96 -23.36
C ARG A 409 13.69 2.52 -23.00
N PRO A 410 14.21 1.47 -23.66
CA PRO A 410 13.91 0.08 -23.29
C PRO A 410 14.31 -0.26 -21.84
N ILE A 411 15.48 0.19 -21.37
CA ILE A 411 15.91 -0.05 -19.98
C ILE A 411 14.96 0.62 -19.00
N MET A 412 14.56 1.85 -19.27
CA MET A 412 13.61 2.57 -18.40
C MET A 412 12.23 1.93 -18.39
N GLU A 413 11.78 1.39 -19.53
CA GLU A 413 10.52 0.63 -19.62
C GLU A 413 10.59 -0.67 -18.78
N TRP A 414 11.69 -1.41 -18.85
CA TRP A 414 11.89 -2.60 -18.03
C TRP A 414 11.91 -2.25 -16.54
N LEU A 415 12.60 -1.17 -16.17
CA LEU A 415 12.59 -0.68 -14.79
C LEU A 415 11.18 -0.30 -14.34
N LEU A 416 10.42 0.38 -15.19
CA LEU A 416 9.02 0.73 -14.88
C LEU A 416 8.18 -0.54 -14.65
N ARG A 417 8.28 -1.55 -15.53
CA ARG A 417 7.58 -2.84 -15.37
C ARG A 417 7.96 -3.53 -14.06
N ILE A 418 9.26 -3.56 -13.72
CA ILE A 418 9.74 -4.16 -12.47
C ILE A 418 9.26 -3.37 -11.26
N MET A 419 9.47 -2.05 -11.23
CA MET A 419 9.17 -1.23 -10.06
C MET A 419 7.68 -1.11 -9.77
N ALA A 420 6.84 -1.11 -10.80
CA ALA A 420 5.39 -1.08 -10.67
C ALA A 420 4.75 -2.48 -10.57
N ASN A 421 5.57 -3.54 -10.53
CA ASN A 421 5.13 -4.93 -10.46
C ASN A 421 4.15 -5.30 -11.60
N LEU A 422 4.51 -4.93 -12.84
CA LEU A 422 3.75 -5.18 -14.07
C LEU A 422 4.37 -6.29 -14.92
N LEU A 423 5.18 -7.15 -14.31
CA LEU A 423 5.83 -8.27 -15.01
C LEU A 423 4.84 -9.40 -15.25
N GLN A 424 5.01 -10.06 -16.37
CA GLN A 424 4.26 -11.25 -16.77
C GLN A 424 5.17 -12.48 -16.64
N PRO A 425 5.05 -13.29 -15.57
CA PRO A 425 5.99 -14.38 -15.30
C PRO A 425 6.09 -15.44 -16.41
N HIS A 426 5.04 -15.57 -17.23
CA HIS A 426 4.94 -16.55 -18.29
C HIS A 426 5.47 -16.05 -19.65
N GLU A 427 5.76 -14.75 -19.77
CA GLU A 427 6.39 -14.20 -20.97
C GLU A 427 7.92 -14.34 -20.91
N LEU A 428 8.52 -14.51 -22.07
CA LEU A 428 9.97 -14.58 -22.26
C LEU A 428 10.52 -13.22 -22.73
N GLY A 429 9.92 -12.13 -22.26
CA GLY A 429 10.35 -10.78 -22.60
C GLY A 429 11.69 -10.41 -21.97
N PRO A 430 12.40 -9.39 -22.51
CA PRO A 430 13.66 -8.94 -21.93
C PRO A 430 13.56 -8.44 -20.50
N ALA A 431 12.43 -7.79 -20.12
CA ALA A 431 12.19 -7.32 -18.75
C ALA A 431 12.08 -8.50 -17.78
N GLU A 432 11.38 -9.56 -18.18
CA GLU A 432 11.21 -10.79 -17.40
C GLU A 432 12.54 -11.55 -17.28
N ALA A 433 13.36 -11.58 -18.32
CA ALA A 433 14.70 -12.19 -18.30
C ALA A 433 15.62 -11.46 -17.32
N VAL A 434 15.66 -10.13 -17.36
CA VAL A 434 16.40 -9.29 -16.39
C VAL A 434 15.88 -9.53 -14.97
N TYR A 435 14.58 -9.54 -14.79
CA TYR A 435 13.99 -9.82 -13.46
C TYR A 435 14.36 -11.21 -12.95
N LYS A 436 14.30 -12.24 -13.80
CA LYS A 436 14.72 -13.62 -13.45
C LYS A 436 16.19 -13.70 -13.02
N ALA A 437 17.09 -12.99 -13.71
CA ALA A 437 18.50 -12.91 -13.34
C ALA A 437 18.67 -12.21 -11.96
N VAL A 438 17.96 -11.10 -11.73
CA VAL A 438 17.95 -10.39 -10.43
C VAL A 438 17.38 -11.28 -9.32
N VAL A 439 16.34 -12.05 -9.61
CA VAL A 439 15.75 -13.03 -8.69
C VAL A 439 16.73 -14.12 -8.32
N ALA A 440 17.44 -14.69 -9.29
CA ALA A 440 18.44 -15.72 -9.04
C ALA A 440 19.54 -15.23 -8.09
N LEU A 441 20.00 -14.00 -8.26
CA LEU A 441 20.94 -13.36 -7.35
C LEU A 441 20.32 -13.05 -5.98
N ALA A 442 19.07 -12.56 -5.93
CA ALA A 442 18.38 -12.23 -4.69
C ALA A 442 18.09 -13.48 -3.83
N ARG A 443 17.92 -14.67 -4.43
CA ARG A 443 17.79 -15.96 -3.71
C ARG A 443 19.04 -16.32 -2.93
N GLN A 444 20.21 -15.85 -3.34
CA GLN A 444 21.47 -16.06 -2.62
C GLN A 444 21.63 -15.11 -1.42
N ILE A 445 20.81 -14.05 -1.34
CA ILE A 445 20.82 -13.12 -0.22
C ILE A 445 20.00 -13.73 0.93
N PRO A 446 20.56 -13.87 2.14
CA PRO A 446 19.83 -14.39 3.29
C PRO A 446 18.56 -13.57 3.58
N GLU A 447 17.48 -14.24 4.02
CA GLU A 447 16.19 -13.56 4.33
C GLU A 447 16.31 -12.46 5.38
N HIS A 448 17.22 -12.65 6.33
CA HIS A 448 17.51 -11.70 7.41
C HIS A 448 18.46 -10.56 7.00
N TRP A 449 18.93 -10.55 5.74
CA TRP A 449 19.85 -9.51 5.29
C TRP A 449 19.18 -8.13 5.33
N ALA A 450 19.81 -7.24 6.10
CA ALA A 450 19.37 -5.86 6.26
C ALA A 450 20.27 -4.92 5.45
N PRO A 451 19.73 -3.99 4.70
CA PRO A 451 20.49 -3.02 3.91
C PRO A 451 21.27 -1.99 4.76
N GLY A 452 21.63 -2.26 5.97
CA GLY A 452 22.41 -1.40 6.86
C GLY A 452 23.55 -2.12 7.58
N ALA A 453 23.60 -3.45 7.49
CA ALA A 453 24.75 -4.22 7.92
C ALA A 453 25.93 -3.94 6.96
N SER A 454 27.13 -3.80 7.49
CA SER A 454 28.34 -3.56 6.71
C SER A 454 28.38 -4.51 5.51
N ALA A 455 28.16 -3.94 4.30
CA ALA A 455 28.13 -4.73 3.09
C ALA A 455 29.51 -5.35 2.91
N THR A 456 29.62 -6.65 3.21
CA THR A 456 30.75 -7.43 2.75
C THR A 456 30.83 -7.31 1.22
N SER A 457 32.02 -7.34 0.68
CA SER A 457 32.34 -7.13 -0.74
C SER A 457 31.50 -7.95 -1.72
N SER A 458 30.87 -9.04 -1.25
CA SER A 458 30.03 -9.93 -2.07
C SER A 458 28.67 -9.32 -2.48
N ALA A 459 28.01 -8.54 -1.61
CA ALA A 459 26.71 -7.92 -1.96
C ALA A 459 26.90 -6.71 -2.91
N ALA A 460 28.01 -5.97 -2.76
CA ALA A 460 28.38 -4.92 -3.69
C ALA A 460 28.83 -5.48 -5.05
N ALA A 461 29.51 -6.65 -5.05
CA ALA A 461 29.89 -7.39 -6.26
C ALA A 461 28.65 -7.96 -6.97
N ALA A 462 27.67 -8.50 -6.24
CA ALA A 462 26.39 -8.97 -6.80
C ALA A 462 25.60 -7.82 -7.43
N ALA A 463 25.51 -6.67 -6.78
CA ALA A 463 24.85 -5.49 -7.33
C ALA A 463 25.55 -4.93 -8.58
N ALA A 464 26.90 -4.88 -8.57
CA ALA A 464 27.68 -4.48 -9.74
C ALA A 464 27.61 -5.53 -10.87
N SER A 465 27.40 -6.81 -10.55
CA SER A 465 27.13 -7.87 -11.51
C SER A 465 25.74 -7.71 -12.15
N ILE A 466 24.71 -7.35 -11.38
CA ILE A 466 23.37 -7.03 -11.89
C ILE A 466 23.45 -5.90 -12.93
N VAL A 467 24.15 -4.81 -12.62
CA VAL A 467 24.31 -3.68 -13.54
C VAL A 467 25.10 -4.09 -14.79
N ARG A 468 26.12 -4.93 -14.64
CA ARG A 468 26.91 -5.43 -15.79
C ARG A 468 26.13 -6.42 -16.66
N SER A 469 25.37 -7.34 -16.06
CA SER A 469 24.48 -8.27 -16.78
C SER A 469 23.36 -7.56 -17.54
N MET A 470 22.87 -6.43 -17.00
CA MET A 470 21.90 -5.57 -17.69
C MET A 470 22.53 -4.88 -18.93
N SER A 471 23.84 -4.69 -18.97
CA SER A 471 24.54 -4.04 -20.09
C SER A 471 25.09 -5.02 -21.15
N SER A 472 25.26 -6.31 -20.83
CA SER A 472 25.89 -7.30 -21.73
C SER A 472 24.95 -8.27 -22.44
N GLY A 473 23.67 -8.33 -22.08
CA GLY A 473 22.66 -9.14 -22.82
C GLY A 473 22.81 -10.66 -22.72
N GLU A 474 23.66 -11.20 -21.84
CA GLU A 474 23.84 -12.64 -21.72
C GLU A 474 22.78 -13.30 -20.83
N CYS A 475 22.10 -14.31 -21.38
CA CYS A 475 20.97 -15.04 -20.81
C CYS A 475 21.43 -16.40 -20.26
N ALA A 476 21.18 -16.68 -18.98
CA ALA A 476 21.38 -18.01 -18.37
C ALA A 476 20.07 -18.81 -18.36
N SER A 477 20.12 -20.02 -18.92
CA SER A 477 19.00 -20.97 -18.99
C SER A 477 18.95 -21.81 -17.73
N ASP A 478 17.92 -21.68 -16.90
CA ASP A 478 17.26 -22.71 -16.06
C ASP A 478 16.21 -22.08 -15.16
N THR A 479 14.93 -22.37 -15.42
CA THR A 479 13.83 -21.85 -14.59
C THR A 479 12.68 -22.83 -14.43
N LYS A 480 12.41 -23.23 -13.17
CA LYS A 480 11.11 -23.79 -12.79
C LYS A 480 10.11 -22.63 -12.60
N ALA A 481 8.93 -22.79 -13.21
CA ALA A 481 7.87 -21.79 -13.22
C ALA A 481 7.35 -21.41 -11.83
N ILE A 482 7.21 -20.12 -11.60
CA ILE A 482 6.51 -19.54 -10.44
C ILE A 482 5.21 -18.97 -10.98
N SER A 483 4.07 -19.55 -10.57
CA SER A 483 2.75 -19.02 -10.86
C SER A 483 2.42 -17.89 -9.88
N TYR A 484 2.24 -16.68 -10.38
CA TYR A 484 1.61 -15.60 -9.61
C TYR A 484 0.10 -15.75 -9.71
N GLY A 485 -0.58 -15.90 -8.56
CA GLY A 485 -2.03 -16.06 -8.48
C GLY A 485 -2.84 -14.80 -8.84
N LEU A 486 -2.70 -14.34 -10.09
CA LEU A 486 -3.60 -13.34 -10.68
C LEU A 486 -4.70 -13.97 -11.55
N GLY A 487 -4.80 -15.29 -11.57
CA GLY A 487 -5.72 -16.01 -12.41
C GLY A 487 -6.40 -17.18 -11.72
N ALA A 488 -7.30 -16.92 -10.82
CA ALA A 488 -8.45 -17.78 -10.58
C ALA A 488 -9.63 -16.86 -10.30
N SER A 489 -10.48 -16.70 -11.29
CA SER A 489 -11.83 -16.17 -11.12
C SER A 489 -12.57 -17.09 -10.16
N ALA A 490 -12.61 -16.73 -8.88
CA ALA A 490 -13.69 -17.17 -8.02
C ALA A 490 -14.94 -16.44 -8.52
N THR A 491 -15.55 -16.94 -9.57
CA THR A 491 -16.96 -16.68 -9.84
C THR A 491 -17.73 -17.20 -8.63
N PRO A 492 -18.63 -16.41 -8.04
CA PRO A 492 -19.56 -16.92 -7.04
C PRO A 492 -20.31 -18.06 -7.70
N ARG A 493 -20.19 -19.28 -7.20
CA ARG A 493 -21.11 -20.36 -7.55
C ARG A 493 -22.48 -19.93 -7.06
N ALA A 494 -23.33 -19.52 -7.99
CA ALA A 494 -24.75 -19.37 -7.77
C ALA A 494 -25.33 -20.76 -7.45
N SER A 495 -25.44 -21.06 -6.18
CA SER A 495 -26.28 -22.17 -5.70
C SER A 495 -27.72 -21.68 -5.65
N MET A 496 -28.36 -21.72 -6.79
CA MET A 496 -29.78 -21.53 -6.94
C MET A 496 -30.42 -22.91 -6.72
N ALA A 497 -30.79 -23.20 -5.51
CA ALA A 497 -31.71 -24.32 -5.21
C ALA A 497 -33.10 -23.73 -4.93
N LEU A 498 -33.86 -23.58 -6.00
CA LEU A 498 -35.33 -23.53 -5.93
C LEU A 498 -35.82 -24.80 -5.27
N LYS A 499 -36.47 -24.73 -4.10
CA LYS A 499 -37.44 -25.69 -3.65
C LYS A 499 -38.80 -25.03 -3.74
N ASN A 500 -39.51 -25.33 -4.84
CA ASN A 500 -40.96 -25.30 -4.90
C ASN A 500 -41.49 -26.57 -4.22
N GLY A 501 -42.57 -26.43 -3.51
CA GLY A 501 -43.41 -27.60 -3.23
C GLY A 501 -44.25 -27.47 -1.96
N ALA A 502 -45.56 -27.24 -2.19
CA ALA A 502 -46.76 -27.44 -1.38
C ALA A 502 -46.99 -26.43 -0.25
#